data_2a306cbc629fdc7c260917a24f2a6bd6
#
_entry.id   2a306cbc629fdc7c260917a24f2a6bd6
#
_cell.length_a   1.000
_cell.length_b   1.000
_cell.length_c   1.000
_cell.angle_alpha   90.00
_cell.angle_beta   90.00
_cell.angle_gamma   90.00
#
_symmetry.space_group_name_H-M   'P 1'
#
loop_
_entity.id
_entity.type
_entity.pdbx_description
1 polymer ?
#
loop_
_entity_poly.entity_id
_entity_poly.type
_entity_poly.pdbx_seq_one_letter_code
_entity_poly.pdbx_strand_id
1 'polypeptide(L)'
;MYDISELERLKLDKLLILFVNIIRLSFSEIVIFFLMIVFIYFVFLETTKLNNFMNKQALIERALNKDFLSATEGQFLFEILPTTELMWIANELRKQSVPGDIVTWQIDRNVNTTNACVANCKFCNFFRPPKHHEVYITSKEQYKQKIDETLKYGGDQILIQGGHHPELGLEFYTNLFKELKTLYPNVRLHALGPPEIAHICKIDGLTHREVLIALKESGMDSLPGAGAEILNDRVRIIISTGKCSGKEWLDIMREAHR
;
A
#
# COMPACT_ATOMS: atom_id res chain seq x y z
N MET A 1 -28.24 0.19 33.16
CA MET A 1 -28.32 -1.25 33.48
C MET A 1 -29.68 -1.71 32.95
N TYR A 2 -29.70 -2.33 31.75
CA TYR A 2 -30.96 -2.82 31.17
C TYR A 2 -31.36 -4.09 31.92
N ASP A 3 -32.63 -4.17 32.33
CA ASP A 3 -33.18 -5.30 33.05
C ASP A 3 -33.25 -6.52 32.13
N ILE A 4 -32.54 -7.59 32.48
CA ILE A 4 -32.45 -8.84 31.73
C ILE A 4 -33.86 -9.46 31.54
N SER A 5 -34.77 -9.24 32.50
CA SER A 5 -36.16 -9.72 32.44
C SER A 5 -36.97 -9.04 31.32
N GLU A 6 -36.70 -7.78 31.04
CA GLU A 6 -37.37 -7.02 29.96
C GLU A 6 -36.88 -7.48 28.57
N LEU A 7 -35.59 -7.81 28.44
CA LEU A 7 -35.01 -8.35 27.19
C LEU A 7 -35.53 -9.76 26.86
N GLU A 8 -35.75 -10.60 27.90
CA GLU A 8 -36.32 -11.93 27.70
C GLU A 8 -37.81 -11.85 27.34
N ARG A 9 -38.57 -10.94 27.94
CA ARG A 9 -39.96 -10.69 27.57
C ARG A 9 -40.11 -10.21 26.15
N LEU A 10 -39.27 -9.27 25.69
CA LEU A 10 -39.25 -8.78 24.31
C LEU A 10 -38.91 -9.88 23.30
N LYS A 11 -38.07 -10.83 23.69
CA LYS A 11 -37.73 -12.01 22.85
C LYS A 11 -38.94 -12.96 22.76
N LEU A 12 -39.63 -13.20 23.84
CA LEU A 12 -40.81 -14.08 23.89
C LEU A 12 -41.96 -13.52 23.05
N ASP A 13 -42.24 -12.21 23.16
CA ASP A 13 -43.30 -11.55 22.41
C ASP A 13 -43.02 -11.56 20.91
N LYS A 14 -41.75 -11.36 20.49
CA LYS A 14 -41.34 -11.47 19.07
C LYS A 14 -41.47 -12.90 18.55
N LEU A 15 -41.15 -13.90 19.36
CA LEU A 15 -41.31 -15.31 19.03
C LEU A 15 -42.79 -15.69 18.87
N LEU A 16 -43.67 -15.17 19.74
CA LEU A 16 -45.11 -15.40 19.68
C LEU A 16 -45.74 -14.79 18.44
N ILE A 17 -45.35 -13.56 18.07
CA ILE A 17 -45.81 -12.88 16.84
C ILE A 17 -45.32 -13.66 15.61
N LEU A 18 -44.10 -14.17 15.61
CA LEU A 18 -43.54 -14.99 14.54
C LEU A 18 -44.32 -16.30 14.39
N PHE A 19 -44.67 -16.96 15.52
CA PHE A 19 -45.42 -18.20 15.54
C PHE A 19 -46.85 -18.05 15.03
N VAL A 20 -47.53 -16.95 15.38
CA VAL A 20 -48.89 -16.63 14.88
C VAL A 20 -48.89 -16.33 13.40
N ASN A 21 -47.86 -15.71 12.85
CA ASN A 21 -47.73 -15.44 11.43
C ASN A 21 -47.42 -16.72 10.60
N ILE A 22 -46.65 -17.66 11.16
CA ILE A 22 -46.34 -18.95 10.52
C ILE A 22 -47.59 -19.81 10.33
N ILE A 23 -48.54 -19.78 11.30
CA ILE A 23 -49.81 -20.55 11.25
C ILE A 23 -50.73 -20.08 10.10
N ARG A 24 -50.54 -18.88 9.56
CA ARG A 24 -51.31 -18.30 8.44
C ARG A 24 -50.72 -18.53 7.04
N LEU A 25 -49.54 -19.15 6.94
CA LEU A 25 -48.85 -19.35 5.66
C LEU A 25 -49.38 -20.58 4.94
N SER A 26 -49.39 -20.52 3.62
CA SER A 26 -49.64 -21.69 2.76
C SER A 26 -48.49 -22.68 2.88
N PHE A 27 -48.72 -23.93 2.52
CA PHE A 27 -47.68 -24.99 2.58
C PHE A 27 -46.40 -24.60 1.83
N SER A 28 -46.50 -23.92 0.68
CA SER A 28 -45.36 -23.46 -0.10
C SER A 28 -44.57 -22.36 0.61
N GLU A 29 -45.24 -21.43 1.30
CA GLU A 29 -44.61 -20.37 2.08
C GLU A 29 -43.90 -20.92 3.33
N ILE A 30 -44.45 -21.95 3.95
CA ILE A 30 -43.83 -22.66 5.07
C ILE A 30 -42.53 -23.34 4.63
N VAL A 31 -42.52 -23.97 3.44
CA VAL A 31 -41.32 -24.61 2.89
C VAL A 31 -40.22 -23.57 2.56
N ILE A 32 -40.61 -22.45 1.95
CA ILE A 32 -39.65 -21.36 1.64
C ILE A 32 -39.08 -20.76 2.92
N PHE A 33 -39.92 -20.52 3.93
CA PHE A 33 -39.48 -20.01 5.23
C PHE A 33 -38.53 -20.97 5.94
N PHE A 34 -38.81 -22.27 5.92
CA PHE A 34 -37.94 -23.30 6.48
C PHE A 34 -36.59 -23.36 5.75
N LEU A 35 -36.58 -23.29 4.41
CA LEU A 35 -35.36 -23.23 3.60
C LEU A 35 -34.53 -21.97 3.92
N MET A 36 -35.16 -20.82 4.10
CA MET A 36 -34.49 -19.59 4.52
C MET A 36 -33.87 -19.73 5.92
N ILE A 37 -34.58 -20.32 6.89
CA ILE A 37 -34.03 -20.54 8.23
C ILE A 37 -32.85 -21.51 8.17
N VAL A 38 -32.93 -22.59 7.40
CA VAL A 38 -31.83 -23.54 7.21
C VAL A 38 -30.64 -22.86 6.55
N PHE A 39 -30.87 -22.01 5.54
CA PHE A 39 -29.81 -21.24 4.87
C PHE A 39 -29.15 -20.25 5.84
N ILE A 40 -29.94 -19.48 6.60
CA ILE A 40 -29.42 -18.54 7.62
C ILE A 40 -28.63 -19.29 8.70
N TYR A 41 -29.13 -20.46 9.16
CA TYR A 41 -28.45 -21.30 10.13
C TYR A 41 -27.14 -21.89 9.56
N PHE A 42 -27.13 -22.27 8.29
CA PHE A 42 -25.93 -22.76 7.61
C PHE A 42 -24.88 -21.63 7.47
N VAL A 43 -25.30 -20.44 7.04
CA VAL A 43 -24.42 -19.26 6.97
C VAL A 43 -23.91 -18.88 8.36
N PHE A 44 -24.76 -18.94 9.38
CA PHE A 44 -24.36 -18.68 10.76
C PHE A 44 -23.37 -19.72 11.31
N LEU A 45 -23.54 -21.00 10.97
CA LEU A 45 -22.63 -22.09 11.33
C LEU A 45 -21.26 -21.94 10.61
N GLU A 46 -21.27 -21.56 9.34
CA GLU A 46 -20.03 -21.30 8.62
C GLU A 46 -19.28 -20.09 9.18
N THR A 47 -19.98 -19.01 9.52
CA THR A 47 -19.35 -17.82 10.15
C THR A 47 -18.85 -18.12 11.56
N THR A 48 -19.57 -18.91 12.36
CA THR A 48 -19.10 -19.35 13.69
C THR A 48 -17.96 -20.35 13.62
N LYS A 49 -17.92 -21.23 12.63
CA LYS A 49 -16.74 -22.11 12.37
C LYS A 49 -15.53 -21.30 11.97
N LEU A 50 -15.66 -20.29 11.08
CA LEU A 50 -14.56 -19.40 10.72
C LEU A 50 -14.06 -18.60 11.96
N ASN A 51 -14.95 -18.07 12.77
CA ASN A 51 -14.59 -17.35 14.00
C ASN A 51 -13.93 -18.23 15.08
N ASN A 52 -14.33 -19.51 15.18
CA ASN A 52 -13.67 -20.46 16.08
C ASN A 52 -12.32 -20.98 15.52
N PHE A 53 -12.08 -20.88 14.22
CA PHE A 53 -10.81 -21.29 13.63
C PHE A 53 -9.72 -20.20 13.74
N MET A 54 -10.11 -18.92 13.89
CA MET A 54 -9.19 -17.80 14.10
C MET A 54 -9.28 -17.29 15.53
N ASN A 55 -8.46 -17.85 16.43
CA ASN A 55 -8.35 -17.36 17.80
C ASN A 55 -7.65 -15.99 17.80
N LYS A 56 -8.42 -14.92 18.05
CA LYS A 56 -7.94 -13.52 18.17
C LYS A 56 -6.65 -13.43 19.00
N GLN A 57 -6.66 -14.03 20.20
CA GLN A 57 -5.55 -13.93 21.12
C GLN A 57 -4.28 -14.62 20.60
N ALA A 58 -4.42 -15.82 20.04
CA ALA A 58 -3.30 -16.54 19.44
C ALA A 58 -2.70 -15.78 18.24
N LEU A 59 -3.53 -15.09 17.44
CA LEU A 59 -3.02 -14.27 16.33
C LEU A 59 -2.29 -13.03 16.82
N ILE A 60 -2.76 -12.39 17.90
CA ILE A 60 -2.05 -11.26 18.52
C ILE A 60 -0.69 -11.73 19.07
N GLU A 61 -0.64 -12.86 19.75
CA GLU A 61 0.61 -13.44 20.29
C GLU A 61 1.60 -13.77 19.17
N ARG A 62 1.13 -14.39 18.08
CA ARG A 62 1.96 -14.64 16.89
C ARG A 62 2.48 -13.33 16.27
N ALA A 63 1.62 -12.32 16.13
CA ALA A 63 2.05 -11.01 15.63
C ALA A 63 3.14 -10.40 16.52
N LEU A 64 2.97 -10.41 17.84
CA LEU A 64 3.94 -9.89 18.81
C LEU A 64 5.26 -10.68 18.82
N ASN A 65 5.22 -11.97 18.52
CA ASN A 65 6.41 -12.81 18.33
C ASN A 65 7.07 -12.64 16.96
N LYS A 66 6.52 -11.78 16.10
CA LYS A 66 6.94 -11.58 14.69
C LYS A 66 6.78 -12.84 13.83
N ASP A 67 5.88 -13.73 14.20
CA ASP A 67 5.50 -14.86 13.36
C ASP A 67 4.71 -14.36 12.16
N PHE A 68 4.94 -14.99 11.01
CA PHE A 68 4.27 -14.59 9.77
C PHE A 68 2.76 -14.88 9.85
N LEU A 69 1.97 -13.83 9.61
CA LEU A 69 0.52 -13.93 9.46
C LEU A 69 0.15 -14.00 7.98
N SER A 70 -0.78 -14.89 7.64
CA SER A 70 -1.38 -14.89 6.31
C SER A 70 -2.22 -13.62 6.06
N ALA A 71 -2.48 -13.30 4.80
CA ALA A 71 -3.33 -12.16 4.45
C ALA A 71 -4.73 -12.24 5.09
N THR A 72 -5.31 -13.45 5.17
CA THR A 72 -6.63 -13.67 5.80
C THR A 72 -6.60 -13.44 7.31
N GLU A 73 -5.54 -13.89 7.99
CA GLU A 73 -5.34 -13.64 9.44
C GLU A 73 -5.12 -12.16 9.71
N GLY A 74 -4.32 -11.49 8.88
CA GLY A 74 -4.10 -10.05 8.99
C GLY A 74 -5.38 -9.24 8.74
N GLN A 75 -6.17 -9.61 7.74
CA GLN A 75 -7.47 -8.99 7.46
C GLN A 75 -8.42 -9.18 8.65
N PHE A 76 -8.51 -10.39 9.20
CA PHE A 76 -9.33 -10.68 10.37
C PHE A 76 -8.97 -9.79 11.55
N LEU A 77 -7.69 -9.68 11.91
CA LEU A 77 -7.25 -8.77 12.99
C LEU A 77 -7.60 -7.31 12.70
N PHE A 78 -7.41 -6.86 11.45
CA PHE A 78 -7.72 -5.50 11.04
C PHE A 78 -9.22 -5.17 11.17
N GLU A 79 -10.10 -6.13 10.86
CA GLU A 79 -11.56 -5.95 10.91
C GLU A 79 -12.12 -6.03 12.33
N ILE A 80 -11.55 -6.89 13.20
CA ILE A 80 -12.14 -7.13 14.54
C ILE A 80 -11.52 -6.30 15.66
N LEU A 81 -10.26 -5.84 15.50
CA LEU A 81 -9.57 -5.10 16.55
C LEU A 81 -9.95 -3.62 16.51
N PRO A 82 -10.22 -3.02 17.70
CA PRO A 82 -10.25 -1.57 17.80
C PRO A 82 -8.92 -0.96 17.40
N THR A 83 -8.94 0.23 16.83
CA THR A 83 -7.72 0.96 16.43
C THR A 83 -6.71 1.07 17.57
N THR A 84 -7.17 1.25 18.81
CA THR A 84 -6.32 1.33 20.01
C THR A 84 -5.53 0.04 20.27
N GLU A 85 -6.14 -1.14 20.05
CA GLU A 85 -5.44 -2.42 20.17
C GLU A 85 -4.41 -2.60 19.04
N LEU A 86 -4.76 -2.23 17.79
CA LEU A 86 -3.82 -2.25 16.66
C LEU A 86 -2.63 -1.31 16.92
N MET A 87 -2.87 -0.10 17.43
CA MET A 87 -1.82 0.84 17.81
C MET A 87 -0.91 0.29 18.92
N TRP A 88 -1.49 -0.39 19.92
CA TRP A 88 -0.70 -1.02 20.98
C TRP A 88 0.20 -2.12 20.42
N ILE A 89 -0.35 -3.05 19.60
CA ILE A 89 0.45 -4.11 18.96
C ILE A 89 1.58 -3.50 18.12
N ALA A 90 1.29 -2.51 17.29
CA ALA A 90 2.27 -1.83 16.47
C ALA A 90 3.39 -1.19 17.31
N ASN A 91 3.03 -0.57 18.45
CA ASN A 91 4.00 0.04 19.36
C ASN A 91 4.88 -1.00 20.06
N GLU A 92 4.32 -2.14 20.48
CA GLU A 92 5.13 -3.22 21.05
C GLU A 92 6.11 -3.82 20.03
N LEU A 93 5.67 -4.02 18.78
CA LEU A 93 6.54 -4.44 17.69
C LEU A 93 7.64 -3.42 17.38
N ARG A 94 7.29 -2.12 17.43
CA ARG A 94 8.28 -1.05 17.29
C ARG A 94 9.35 -1.12 18.39
N LYS A 95 8.96 -1.25 19.65
CA LYS A 95 9.90 -1.35 20.80
C LYS A 95 10.85 -2.53 20.65
N GLN A 96 10.38 -3.65 20.11
CA GLN A 96 11.22 -4.81 19.84
C GLN A 96 12.20 -4.59 18.69
N SER A 97 11.84 -3.76 17.70
CA SER A 97 12.65 -3.51 16.50
C SER A 97 13.62 -2.35 16.66
N VAL A 98 13.22 -1.33 17.44
CA VAL A 98 14.02 -0.13 17.74
C VAL A 98 14.02 0.05 19.26
N PRO A 99 15.00 -0.52 19.97
CA PRO A 99 15.08 -0.41 21.44
C PRO A 99 15.18 1.05 21.91
N GLY A 100 14.52 1.34 23.03
CA GLY A 100 14.53 2.65 23.66
C GLY A 100 13.52 3.64 23.07
N ASP A 101 13.62 4.88 23.51
CA ASP A 101 12.72 5.98 23.12
C ASP A 101 13.29 6.85 21.99
N ILE A 102 14.26 6.30 21.24
CA ILE A 102 14.90 7.02 20.14
C ILE A 102 13.96 7.06 18.96
N VAL A 103 13.66 8.27 18.47
CA VAL A 103 12.98 8.51 17.21
C VAL A 103 14.00 9.10 16.24
N THR A 104 14.27 8.37 15.16
CA THR A 104 15.14 8.85 14.09
C THR A 104 14.36 9.71 13.11
N TRP A 105 15.03 10.68 12.53
CA TRP A 105 14.50 11.55 11.48
C TRP A 105 15.58 11.81 10.44
N GLN A 106 15.18 12.25 9.27
CA GLN A 106 16.08 12.53 8.17
C GLN A 106 15.68 13.83 7.48
N ILE A 107 16.68 14.66 7.16
CA ILE A 107 16.50 15.77 6.24
C ILE A 107 16.83 15.24 4.85
N ASP A 108 15.82 15.21 3.99
CA ASP A 108 16.01 14.96 2.57
C ASP A 108 15.37 16.07 1.73
N ARG A 109 15.65 16.05 0.43
CA ARG A 109 15.07 16.98 -0.55
C ARG A 109 14.43 16.21 -1.68
N ASN A 110 13.15 16.41 -1.91
CA ASN A 110 12.52 15.92 -3.13
C ASN A 110 12.97 16.76 -4.33
N VAL A 111 13.48 16.08 -5.35
CA VAL A 111 13.85 16.67 -6.64
C VAL A 111 13.12 15.91 -7.74
N ASN A 112 12.13 16.56 -8.33
CA ASN A 112 11.41 15.97 -9.44
C ASN A 112 12.22 16.13 -10.72
N THR A 113 12.57 15.01 -11.35
CA THR A 113 13.34 14.99 -12.60
C THR A 113 12.60 15.73 -13.72
N THR A 114 11.30 15.49 -13.84
CA THR A 114 10.45 16.11 -14.84
C THR A 114 8.98 16.08 -14.41
N ASN A 115 8.18 17.02 -14.90
CA ASN A 115 6.72 16.98 -14.78
C ASN A 115 6.05 16.40 -16.04
N ALA A 116 6.79 16.12 -17.11
CA ALA A 116 6.26 15.44 -18.29
C ALA A 116 5.89 13.98 -17.91
N CYS A 117 4.63 13.60 -18.11
CA CYS A 117 4.16 12.29 -17.69
C CYS A 117 3.07 11.73 -18.61
N VAL A 118 3.27 10.50 -19.06
CA VAL A 118 2.28 9.76 -19.86
C VAL A 118 1.28 8.98 -19.01
N ALA A 119 1.46 8.88 -17.68
CA ALA A 119 0.62 8.08 -16.80
C ALA A 119 -0.76 8.69 -16.54
N ASN A 120 -0.91 10.01 -16.66
CA ASN A 120 -2.19 10.74 -16.54
C ASN A 120 -3.04 10.35 -15.32
N CYS A 121 -2.42 10.34 -14.13
CA CYS A 121 -3.13 10.04 -12.89
C CYS A 121 -4.12 11.14 -12.54
N LYS A 122 -5.38 10.78 -12.26
CA LYS A 122 -6.49 11.76 -12.02
C LYS A 122 -6.30 12.61 -10.77
N PHE A 123 -5.49 12.17 -9.82
CA PHE A 123 -5.21 12.88 -8.56
C PHE A 123 -3.91 13.71 -8.61
N CYS A 124 -3.09 13.56 -9.68
CA CYS A 124 -1.80 14.22 -9.77
C CYS A 124 -1.93 15.61 -10.41
N ASN A 125 -1.85 16.65 -9.60
CA ASN A 125 -1.85 18.03 -10.10
C ASN A 125 -0.48 18.49 -10.62
N PHE A 126 0.55 17.68 -10.41
CA PHE A 126 1.93 17.98 -10.79
C PHE A 126 2.21 17.69 -12.27
N PHE A 127 1.62 16.62 -12.83
CA PHE A 127 1.93 16.17 -14.18
C PHE A 127 1.53 17.17 -15.27
N ARG A 128 2.31 17.17 -16.36
CA ARG A 128 1.96 17.81 -17.63
C ARG A 128 2.02 16.79 -18.76
N PRO A 129 1.11 16.83 -19.74
CA PRO A 129 1.26 16.05 -20.96
C PRO A 129 2.60 16.36 -21.63
N PRO A 130 3.30 15.40 -22.27
CA PRO A 130 4.69 15.58 -22.74
C PRO A 130 4.92 16.76 -23.68
N LYS A 131 3.90 17.25 -24.38
CA LYS A 131 3.99 18.41 -25.29
C LYS A 131 3.47 19.72 -24.68
N HIS A 132 3.17 19.75 -23.39
CA HIS A 132 2.68 20.95 -22.73
C HIS A 132 3.82 21.98 -22.58
N HIS A 133 3.49 23.27 -22.71
CA HIS A 133 4.49 24.34 -22.66
C HIS A 133 5.18 24.52 -21.30
N GLU A 134 4.59 24.03 -20.22
CA GLU A 134 5.17 24.04 -18.87
C GLU A 134 6.03 22.81 -18.57
N VAL A 135 6.29 21.94 -19.56
CA VAL A 135 7.16 20.79 -19.35
C VAL A 135 8.59 21.24 -19.08
N TYR A 136 9.22 20.60 -18.11
CA TYR A 136 10.63 20.78 -17.82
C TYR A 136 11.33 19.46 -17.57
N ILE A 137 12.63 19.46 -17.73
CA ILE A 137 13.56 18.47 -17.22
C ILE A 137 14.53 19.20 -16.30
N THR A 138 14.67 18.76 -15.05
CA THR A 138 15.57 19.39 -14.07
C THR A 138 17.00 19.34 -14.56
N SER A 139 17.64 20.51 -14.66
CA SER A 139 19.01 20.62 -15.12
C SER A 139 20.02 20.17 -14.05
N LYS A 140 21.25 19.91 -14.47
CA LYS A 140 22.36 19.56 -13.57
C LYS A 140 22.61 20.65 -12.52
N GLU A 141 22.57 21.90 -12.94
CA GLU A 141 22.76 23.08 -12.07
C GLU A 141 21.66 23.12 -11.00
N GLN A 142 20.44 22.82 -11.38
CA GLN A 142 19.32 22.77 -10.44
C GLN A 142 19.46 21.60 -9.46
N TYR A 143 19.95 20.41 -9.90
CA TYR A 143 20.28 19.32 -8.98
C TYR A 143 21.37 19.75 -7.99
N LYS A 144 22.47 20.34 -8.47
CA LYS A 144 23.55 20.83 -7.63
C LYS A 144 23.06 21.84 -6.58
N GLN A 145 22.33 22.86 -7.00
CA GLN A 145 21.76 23.85 -6.10
C GLN A 145 20.92 23.19 -5.01
N LYS A 146 20.03 22.27 -5.36
CA LYS A 146 19.17 21.60 -4.39
C LYS A 146 19.94 20.69 -3.44
N ILE A 147 20.99 20.02 -3.91
CA ILE A 147 21.85 19.18 -3.08
C ILE A 147 22.68 20.06 -2.12
N ASP A 148 23.28 21.15 -2.60
CA ASP A 148 24.05 22.06 -1.78
C ASP A 148 23.19 22.70 -0.68
N GLU A 149 21.96 23.08 -0.99
CA GLU A 149 20.98 23.55 0.00
C GLU A 149 20.67 22.47 1.05
N THR A 150 20.49 21.21 0.63
CA THR A 150 20.21 20.09 1.54
C THR A 150 21.36 19.83 2.49
N LEU A 151 22.59 19.78 1.96
CA LEU A 151 23.81 19.61 2.75
C LEU A 151 24.00 20.75 3.76
N LYS A 152 23.68 22.00 3.38
CA LYS A 152 23.74 23.16 4.29
C LYS A 152 22.86 23.00 5.52
N TYR A 153 21.74 22.29 5.41
CA TYR A 153 20.83 22.02 6.51
C TYR A 153 21.11 20.67 7.21
N GLY A 154 22.25 20.02 6.89
CA GLY A 154 22.63 18.74 7.49
C GLY A 154 21.90 17.51 6.91
N GLY A 155 21.24 17.67 5.77
CA GLY A 155 20.66 16.54 5.04
C GLY A 155 21.71 15.74 4.29
N ASP A 156 21.48 14.47 4.07
CA ASP A 156 22.40 13.54 3.42
C ASP A 156 21.73 12.67 2.35
N GLN A 157 20.48 12.97 2.01
CA GLN A 157 19.69 12.21 1.05
C GLN A 157 18.91 13.12 0.10
N ILE A 158 18.77 12.66 -1.13
CA ILE A 158 17.88 13.26 -2.15
C ILE A 158 16.86 12.22 -2.57
N LEU A 159 15.58 12.60 -2.54
CA LEU A 159 14.49 11.82 -3.09
C LEU A 159 14.27 12.25 -4.54
N ILE A 160 14.68 11.41 -5.49
CA ILE A 160 14.54 11.67 -6.93
C ILE A 160 13.32 10.92 -7.46
N GLN A 161 12.32 11.65 -7.86
CA GLN A 161 11.10 11.13 -8.49
C GLN A 161 10.75 11.98 -9.72
N GLY A 162 9.70 11.64 -10.44
CA GLY A 162 9.27 12.47 -11.55
C GLY A 162 8.10 11.89 -12.33
N GLY A 163 7.79 12.56 -13.43
CA GLY A 163 6.83 12.05 -14.39
C GLY A 163 7.43 10.94 -15.25
N HIS A 164 6.56 10.10 -15.80
CA HIS A 164 6.93 9.09 -16.80
C HIS A 164 7.16 9.78 -18.15
N HIS A 165 8.35 10.31 -18.34
CA HIS A 165 8.73 10.98 -19.58
C HIS A 165 8.90 9.95 -20.71
N PRO A 166 8.36 10.16 -21.90
CA PRO A 166 8.38 9.14 -22.96
C PRO A 166 9.79 8.82 -23.51
N GLU A 167 10.78 9.68 -23.28
CA GLU A 167 12.12 9.57 -23.85
C GLU A 167 13.23 9.41 -22.81
N LEU A 168 12.93 9.52 -21.49
CA LEU A 168 13.93 9.36 -20.43
C LEU A 168 13.98 7.90 -19.99
N GLY A 169 14.79 7.11 -20.68
CA GLY A 169 15.05 5.70 -20.39
C GLY A 169 16.19 5.47 -19.40
N LEU A 170 16.70 4.25 -19.35
CA LEU A 170 17.74 3.80 -18.43
C LEU A 170 19.03 4.60 -18.54
N GLU A 171 19.47 4.91 -19.77
CA GLU A 171 20.70 5.66 -20.01
C GLU A 171 20.67 7.04 -19.36
N PHE A 172 19.54 7.74 -19.43
CA PHE A 172 19.40 9.05 -18.78
C PHE A 172 19.63 8.95 -17.27
N TYR A 173 18.97 8.01 -16.60
CA TYR A 173 19.05 7.88 -15.13
C TYR A 173 20.41 7.36 -14.67
N THR A 174 21.01 6.42 -15.38
CA THR A 174 22.34 5.90 -15.06
C THR A 174 23.42 6.98 -15.20
N ASN A 175 23.34 7.82 -16.23
CA ASN A 175 24.25 8.95 -16.40
C ASN A 175 24.06 10.00 -15.32
N LEU A 176 22.80 10.35 -15.00
CA LEU A 176 22.47 11.27 -13.91
C LEU A 176 23.03 10.79 -12.56
N PHE A 177 22.82 9.53 -12.18
CA PHE A 177 23.27 9.00 -10.91
C PHE A 177 24.78 8.92 -10.79
N LYS A 178 25.47 8.47 -11.84
CA LYS A 178 26.94 8.47 -11.90
C LYS A 178 27.52 9.88 -11.72
N GLU A 179 26.92 10.87 -12.36
CA GLU A 179 27.37 12.25 -12.26
C GLU A 179 27.11 12.80 -10.84
N LEU A 180 25.92 12.59 -10.29
CA LEU A 180 25.60 13.03 -8.93
C LEU A 180 26.52 12.36 -7.89
N LYS A 181 26.80 11.07 -8.02
CA LYS A 181 27.75 10.35 -7.15
C LYS A 181 29.18 10.81 -7.30
N THR A 182 29.59 11.22 -8.49
CA THR A 182 30.90 11.80 -8.72
C THR A 182 31.07 13.14 -7.99
N LEU A 183 30.04 13.98 -8.02
CA LEU A 183 30.04 15.29 -7.37
C LEU A 183 29.78 15.21 -5.86
N TYR A 184 28.93 14.28 -5.45
CA TYR A 184 28.44 14.15 -4.07
C TYR A 184 28.47 12.68 -3.63
N PRO A 185 29.65 12.07 -3.41
CA PRO A 185 29.79 10.63 -3.14
C PRO A 185 29.04 10.17 -1.87
N ASN A 186 28.90 11.06 -0.89
CA ASN A 186 28.27 10.75 0.39
C ASN A 186 26.75 11.02 0.43
N VAL A 187 26.20 11.66 -0.59
CA VAL A 187 24.75 11.89 -0.67
C VAL A 187 24.06 10.62 -1.14
N ARG A 188 23.05 10.19 -0.40
CA ARG A 188 22.24 9.02 -0.75
C ARG A 188 21.20 9.39 -1.83
N LEU A 189 21.15 8.59 -2.87
CA LEU A 189 20.14 8.70 -3.94
C LEU A 189 19.02 7.71 -3.65
N HIS A 190 17.95 8.20 -3.03
CA HIS A 190 16.68 7.50 -2.85
C HIS A 190 15.83 7.82 -4.06
N ALA A 191 15.75 6.91 -5.03
CA ALA A 191 15.31 7.32 -6.36
C ALA A 191 14.32 6.34 -6.99
N LEU A 192 13.43 6.90 -7.81
CA LEU A 192 12.46 6.22 -8.65
C LEU A 192 11.52 5.31 -7.85
N GLY A 193 10.28 5.21 -8.24
CA GLY A 193 9.36 4.23 -7.67
C GLY A 193 9.13 3.05 -8.61
N PRO A 194 8.47 1.98 -8.19
CA PRO A 194 8.14 0.87 -9.08
C PRO A 194 7.44 1.29 -10.38
N PRO A 195 6.54 2.29 -10.43
CA PRO A 195 5.97 2.74 -11.69
C PRO A 195 6.99 3.36 -12.65
N GLU A 196 8.01 4.08 -12.14
CA GLU A 196 9.09 4.60 -12.98
C GLU A 196 10.00 3.48 -13.50
N ILE A 197 10.30 2.47 -12.66
CA ILE A 197 11.04 1.27 -13.09
C ILE A 197 10.28 0.55 -14.21
N ALA A 198 8.99 0.30 -14.04
CA ALA A 198 8.14 -0.32 -15.06
C ALA A 198 8.14 0.49 -16.36
N HIS A 199 8.12 1.83 -16.25
CA HIS A 199 8.15 2.72 -17.40
C HIS A 199 9.48 2.65 -18.15
N ILE A 200 10.61 2.66 -17.45
CA ILE A 200 11.95 2.49 -18.03
C ILE A 200 12.06 1.13 -18.74
N CYS A 201 11.62 0.05 -18.07
CA CYS A 201 11.60 -1.28 -18.69
C CYS A 201 10.83 -1.29 -20.01
N LYS A 202 9.68 -0.60 -20.06
CA LYS A 202 8.85 -0.51 -21.26
C LYS A 202 9.51 0.30 -22.39
N ILE A 203 10.21 1.39 -22.05
CA ILE A 203 10.93 2.22 -23.06
C ILE A 203 12.06 1.43 -23.68
N ASP A 204 12.90 0.80 -22.84
CA ASP A 204 14.17 0.22 -23.27
C ASP A 204 14.07 -1.28 -23.61
N GLY A 205 12.91 -1.90 -23.38
CA GLY A 205 12.69 -3.33 -23.65
C GLY A 205 13.47 -4.25 -22.71
N LEU A 206 13.72 -3.79 -21.45
CA LEU A 206 14.53 -4.47 -20.44
C LEU A 206 13.66 -5.10 -19.36
N THR A 207 14.21 -6.10 -18.67
CA THR A 207 13.59 -6.69 -17.49
C THR A 207 13.75 -5.80 -16.25
N HIS A 208 12.88 -5.97 -15.24
CA HIS A 208 13.00 -5.25 -13.96
C HIS A 208 14.37 -5.44 -13.32
N ARG A 209 14.92 -6.67 -13.38
CA ARG A 209 16.23 -7.00 -12.83
C ARG A 209 17.37 -6.25 -13.50
N GLU A 210 17.40 -6.21 -14.83
CA GLU A 210 18.43 -5.49 -15.60
C GLU A 210 18.42 -4.00 -15.29
N VAL A 211 17.22 -3.39 -15.23
CA VAL A 211 17.07 -1.97 -14.89
C VAL A 211 17.53 -1.70 -13.45
N LEU A 212 17.08 -2.49 -12.47
CA LEU A 212 17.45 -2.31 -11.07
C LEU A 212 18.94 -2.47 -10.81
N ILE A 213 19.58 -3.48 -11.44
CA ILE A 213 21.04 -3.69 -11.34
C ILE A 213 21.79 -2.49 -11.93
N ALA A 214 21.45 -2.06 -13.14
CA ALA A 214 22.14 -0.95 -13.79
C ALA A 214 22.00 0.37 -12.99
N LEU A 215 20.84 0.65 -12.42
CA LEU A 215 20.62 1.81 -11.57
C LEU A 215 21.42 1.74 -10.27
N LYS A 216 21.45 0.57 -9.62
CA LYS A 216 22.24 0.32 -8.41
C LYS A 216 23.74 0.52 -8.69
N GLU A 217 24.27 -0.06 -9.76
CA GLU A 217 25.67 0.10 -10.19
C GLU A 217 26.01 1.54 -10.56
N SER A 218 25.03 2.33 -10.95
CA SER A 218 25.20 3.75 -11.27
C SER A 218 25.09 4.66 -10.04
N GLY A 219 24.80 4.11 -8.84
CA GLY A 219 24.81 4.84 -7.59
C GLY A 219 23.45 5.06 -6.95
N MET A 220 22.38 4.42 -7.42
CA MET A 220 21.11 4.40 -6.69
C MET A 220 21.27 3.63 -5.38
N ASP A 221 21.04 4.27 -4.24
CA ASP A 221 21.21 3.65 -2.91
C ASP A 221 19.95 2.92 -2.45
N SER A 222 18.78 3.42 -2.81
CA SER A 222 17.50 2.80 -2.41
C SER A 222 16.35 3.21 -3.31
N LEU A 223 15.29 2.39 -3.30
CA LEU A 223 14.06 2.57 -4.06
C LEU A 223 12.90 2.91 -3.11
N PRO A 224 12.21 4.05 -3.26
CA PRO A 224 11.00 4.32 -2.50
C PRO A 224 9.85 3.44 -2.96
N GLY A 225 8.95 3.10 -2.04
CA GLY A 225 7.70 2.40 -2.35
C GLY A 225 6.62 3.31 -2.96
N ALA A 226 7.03 4.30 -3.75
CA ALA A 226 6.13 5.28 -4.34
C ALA A 226 5.19 4.68 -5.39
N GLY A 227 4.09 5.35 -5.67
CA GLY A 227 3.14 4.98 -6.71
C GLY A 227 2.28 3.76 -6.39
N ALA A 228 2.28 3.27 -5.14
CA ALA A 228 1.36 2.23 -4.70
C ALA A 228 -0.08 2.74 -4.66
N GLU A 229 -0.31 3.87 -4.04
CA GLU A 229 -1.61 4.48 -3.68
C GLU A 229 -2.64 3.44 -3.24
N ILE A 230 -3.11 2.62 -4.18
CA ILE A 230 -3.93 1.45 -3.95
C ILE A 230 -3.51 0.33 -4.91
N LEU A 231 -3.23 -0.88 -4.40
CA LEU A 231 -2.77 -2.02 -5.20
C LEU A 231 -3.93 -2.90 -5.71
N ASN A 232 -5.14 -2.37 -5.74
CA ASN A 232 -6.31 -3.01 -6.34
C ASN A 232 -6.49 -2.52 -7.77
N ASP A 233 -6.30 -3.38 -8.77
CA ASP A 233 -6.28 -3.00 -10.19
C ASP A 233 -7.62 -2.45 -10.68
N ARG A 234 -8.77 -2.88 -10.12
CA ARG A 234 -10.08 -2.29 -10.42
C ARG A 234 -10.12 -0.78 -10.14
N VAL A 235 -9.46 -0.35 -9.07
CA VAL A 235 -9.38 1.07 -8.70
C VAL A 235 -8.22 1.75 -9.45
N ARG A 236 -7.04 1.10 -9.55
CA ARG A 236 -5.86 1.64 -10.24
C ARG A 236 -6.15 2.05 -11.67
N ILE A 237 -6.85 1.21 -12.42
CA ILE A 237 -7.25 1.51 -13.81
C ILE A 237 -8.09 2.79 -13.90
N ILE A 238 -8.88 3.10 -12.87
CA ILE A 238 -9.73 4.31 -12.85
C ILE A 238 -8.92 5.56 -12.54
N ILE A 239 -8.01 5.50 -11.55
CA ILE A 239 -7.33 6.69 -11.03
C ILE A 239 -5.94 6.94 -11.63
N SER A 240 -5.27 5.91 -12.16
CA SER A 240 -3.90 5.98 -12.70
C SER A 240 -3.68 5.01 -13.85
N THR A 241 -4.40 5.22 -14.93
CA THR A 241 -4.49 4.35 -16.12
C THR A 241 -3.12 4.00 -16.74
N GLY A 242 -2.16 4.91 -16.69
CA GLY A 242 -0.83 4.74 -17.29
C GLY A 242 0.24 4.16 -16.36
N LYS A 243 -0.09 3.80 -15.12
CA LYS A 243 0.84 3.14 -14.20
C LYS A 243 0.79 1.61 -14.34
N CYS A 244 1.83 0.95 -13.89
CA CYS A 244 1.88 -0.51 -13.80
C CYS A 244 0.77 -1.08 -12.92
N SER A 245 0.42 -2.35 -13.13
CA SER A 245 -0.57 -3.06 -12.30
C SER A 245 -0.08 -3.21 -10.85
N GLY A 246 -1.00 -3.52 -9.92
CA GLY A 246 -0.64 -3.83 -8.54
C GLY A 246 0.29 -5.03 -8.43
N LYS A 247 0.07 -6.06 -9.28
CA LYS A 247 0.96 -7.22 -9.36
C LYS A 247 2.37 -6.83 -9.81
N GLU A 248 2.50 -6.08 -10.88
CA GLU A 248 3.79 -5.63 -11.41
C GLU A 248 4.53 -4.74 -10.40
N TRP A 249 3.83 -3.84 -9.70
CA TRP A 249 4.40 -3.05 -8.63
C TRP A 249 5.02 -3.94 -7.54
N LEU A 250 4.32 -4.98 -7.09
CA LEU A 250 4.81 -5.94 -6.10
C LEU A 250 5.98 -6.79 -6.63
N ASP A 251 5.95 -7.17 -7.91
CA ASP A 251 7.02 -7.95 -8.53
C ASP A 251 8.32 -7.14 -8.62
N ILE A 252 8.24 -5.84 -8.95
CA ILE A 252 9.40 -4.93 -8.93
C ILE A 252 9.97 -4.79 -7.52
N MET A 253 9.13 -4.56 -6.51
CA MET A 253 9.58 -4.48 -5.13
C MET A 253 10.22 -5.79 -4.66
N ARG A 254 9.65 -6.94 -5.03
CA ARG A 254 10.23 -8.25 -4.71
C ARG A 254 11.59 -8.45 -5.36
N GLU A 255 11.75 -7.99 -6.59
CA GLU A 255 13.05 -8.04 -7.28
C GLU A 255 14.08 -7.09 -6.67
N ALA A 256 13.65 -5.90 -6.25
CA ALA A 256 14.52 -4.93 -5.56
C ALA A 256 15.02 -5.41 -4.18
N HIS A 257 14.28 -6.31 -3.52
CA HIS A 257 14.68 -6.90 -2.23
C HIS A 257 15.64 -8.10 -2.36
N ARG A 258 15.93 -8.58 -3.56
CA ARG A 258 16.88 -9.67 -3.84
C ARG A 258 18.28 -9.16 -4.12
#